data_d0dbe1e929d61b0fa1f49fc76de83405
#
_entry.id   d0dbe1e929d61b0fa1f49fc76de83405
#
_cell.length_a   1.000
_cell.length_b   1.000
_cell.length_c   1.000
_cell.angle_alpha   90.00
_cell.angle_beta   90.00
_cell.angle_gamma   90.00
#
_symmetry.space_group_name_H-M   'P 1'
#
loop_
_entity.id
_entity.type
_entity.pdbx_description
1 polymer ?
#
loop_
_entity_poly.entity_id
_entity_poly.type
_entity_poly.pdbx_seq_one_letter_code
_entity_poly.pdbx_strand_id
1 'polypeptide(L)'
;AVKWVYTVDNGIQAPYKDNLSALIHEYTFKKQLPPLLFGKIKGIVTFGNIAVHTGKIVPPAFAVQSLKSLFEFIQWVDYSYGSDYQARTFDEQRIPKTHVSLDMQKIRAQESLLGEKDAEIERLRQQLAELADKYTGAKERNRQSRTITMEDLSEFSTRKIYIDAMLLGMDWELEGPDSDVSQEYEVEGMAGVPGQKGYADYVLWGRDGKPLAVVEAKKACKDPNTGRTQAKLYADCLELRFGQRPVMFTTNGFDTFFWDDKGGPQRKVSRIFSKTDLERIIERRTSRLPLESITISNAITDRYYQQAAIRSVCEEISRGVRKHLLVMATGTGKTRTAASLVDVLSRGHHITNV
;
A
#
# COMPACT_ATOMS: atom_id res chain seq x y z
N ALA A 1 -7.66 -8.40 -18.50
CA ALA A 1 -7.28 -9.66 -17.84
C ALA A 1 -7.95 -9.81 -16.48
N VAL A 2 -7.77 -8.87 -15.48
CA VAL A 2 -8.41 -9.00 -14.15
C VAL A 2 -9.93 -9.10 -14.28
N LYS A 3 -10.60 -8.17 -14.97
CA LYS A 3 -12.05 -8.21 -15.18
C LYS A 3 -12.51 -9.50 -15.88
N TRP A 4 -11.73 -9.99 -16.82
CA TRP A 4 -12.04 -11.26 -17.50
C TRP A 4 -12.06 -12.43 -16.51
N VAL A 5 -11.14 -12.50 -15.56
CA VAL A 5 -11.13 -13.55 -14.53
C VAL A 5 -12.43 -13.51 -13.71
N TYR A 6 -12.94 -12.33 -13.38
CA TYR A 6 -14.24 -12.17 -12.70
C TYR A 6 -15.43 -12.62 -13.53
N THR A 7 -15.32 -12.58 -14.85
CA THR A 7 -16.42 -13.04 -15.73
C THR A 7 -16.42 -14.54 -15.95
N VAL A 8 -15.30 -15.23 -15.78
CA VAL A 8 -15.16 -16.66 -16.09
C VAL A 8 -15.00 -17.57 -14.87
N ASP A 9 -14.82 -17.02 -13.68
CA ASP A 9 -14.62 -17.79 -12.45
C ASP A 9 -15.73 -17.50 -11.42
N ASN A 10 -16.70 -18.41 -11.30
CA ASN A 10 -17.81 -18.31 -10.35
C ASN A 10 -17.36 -18.42 -8.87
N GLY A 11 -16.12 -18.85 -8.61
CA GLY A 11 -15.53 -18.89 -7.27
C GLY A 11 -15.04 -17.53 -6.77
N ILE A 12 -15.13 -16.47 -7.59
CA ILE A 12 -14.65 -15.12 -7.26
C ILE A 12 -15.86 -14.18 -7.15
N GLN A 13 -16.00 -13.53 -6.00
CA GLN A 13 -17.07 -12.57 -5.74
C GLN A 13 -16.71 -11.18 -6.25
N ALA A 14 -17.63 -10.53 -6.95
CA ALA A 14 -17.42 -9.16 -7.41
C ALA A 14 -17.46 -8.18 -6.21
N PRO A 15 -16.51 -7.24 -6.11
CA PRO A 15 -16.53 -6.21 -5.08
C PRO A 15 -17.63 -5.18 -5.37
N TYR A 16 -18.03 -4.40 -4.35
CA TYR A 16 -19.01 -3.32 -4.51
C TYR A 16 -18.59 -2.24 -5.52
N LYS A 17 -17.27 -1.97 -5.64
CA LYS A 17 -16.71 -0.99 -6.58
C LYS A 17 -16.02 -1.71 -7.74
N ASP A 18 -16.37 -1.34 -8.97
CA ASP A 18 -15.78 -1.88 -10.21
C ASP A 18 -14.53 -1.09 -10.65
N ASN A 19 -13.63 -0.78 -9.74
CA ASN A 19 -12.32 -0.22 -10.10
C ASN A 19 -11.22 -1.26 -9.89
N LEU A 20 -10.11 -1.10 -10.61
CA LEU A 20 -9.02 -2.08 -10.60
C LEU A 20 -8.48 -2.34 -9.19
N SER A 21 -8.37 -1.30 -8.36
CA SER A 21 -7.89 -1.45 -6.98
C SER A 21 -8.84 -2.31 -6.14
N ALA A 22 -10.15 -2.11 -6.24
CA ALA A 22 -11.13 -2.92 -5.52
C ALA A 22 -11.09 -4.39 -6.00
N LEU A 23 -11.04 -4.60 -7.32
CA LEU A 23 -10.97 -5.92 -7.92
C LEU A 23 -9.74 -6.71 -7.44
N ILE A 24 -8.54 -6.13 -7.46
CA ILE A 24 -7.33 -6.87 -7.06
C ILE A 24 -7.25 -7.13 -5.54
N HIS A 25 -7.94 -6.34 -4.70
CA HIS A 25 -7.93 -6.49 -3.25
C HIS A 25 -9.10 -7.32 -2.71
N GLU A 26 -10.05 -7.68 -3.57
CA GLU A 26 -11.16 -8.54 -3.15
C GLU A 26 -10.61 -9.89 -2.64
N TYR A 27 -11.16 -10.36 -1.50
CA TYR A 27 -10.62 -11.50 -0.77
C TYR A 27 -10.61 -12.80 -1.59
N THR A 28 -11.70 -13.09 -2.32
CA THR A 28 -11.82 -14.33 -3.08
C THR A 28 -10.88 -14.35 -4.29
N PHE A 29 -10.68 -13.22 -4.95
CA PHE A 29 -9.68 -13.05 -6.01
C PHE A 29 -8.26 -13.19 -5.47
N LYS A 30 -7.94 -12.44 -4.40
CA LYS A 30 -6.61 -12.47 -3.79
C LYS A 30 -6.20 -13.87 -3.34
N LYS A 31 -7.14 -14.65 -2.78
CA LYS A 31 -6.90 -16.03 -2.33
C LYS A 31 -6.52 -16.99 -3.47
N GLN A 32 -6.94 -16.68 -4.71
CA GLN A 32 -6.61 -17.52 -5.88
C GLN A 32 -5.18 -17.31 -6.36
N LEU A 33 -4.59 -16.15 -6.07
CA LEU A 33 -3.27 -15.78 -6.56
C LEU A 33 -2.14 -16.27 -5.64
N PRO A 34 -1.01 -16.71 -6.19
CA PRO A 34 0.21 -16.84 -5.43
C PRO A 34 0.58 -15.48 -4.79
N PRO A 35 1.05 -15.44 -3.53
CA PRO A 35 1.34 -14.18 -2.82
C PRO A 35 2.29 -13.26 -3.58
N LEU A 36 3.33 -13.82 -4.21
CA LEU A 36 4.30 -13.07 -5.01
C LEU A 36 3.63 -12.41 -6.23
N LEU A 37 2.76 -13.14 -6.93
CA LEU A 37 2.05 -12.62 -8.10
C LEU A 37 1.07 -11.50 -7.70
N PHE A 38 0.37 -11.64 -6.57
CA PHE A 38 -0.48 -10.59 -6.04
C PHE A 38 0.32 -9.29 -5.79
N GLY A 39 1.52 -9.41 -5.19
CA GLY A 39 2.42 -8.26 -4.99
C GLY A 39 2.81 -7.59 -6.31
N LYS A 40 3.17 -8.38 -7.34
CA LYS A 40 3.52 -7.87 -8.67
C LYS A 40 2.38 -7.12 -9.35
N ILE A 41 1.12 -7.62 -9.23
CA ILE A 41 -0.07 -6.93 -9.76
C ILE A 41 -0.30 -5.60 -9.03
N LYS A 42 -0.15 -5.59 -7.70
CA LYS A 42 -0.24 -4.35 -6.91
C LYS A 42 0.81 -3.33 -7.35
N GLY A 43 2.04 -3.79 -7.68
CA GLY A 43 3.10 -2.96 -8.23
C GLY A 43 2.71 -2.26 -9.53
N ILE A 44 2.06 -2.96 -10.46
CA ILE A 44 1.55 -2.36 -11.72
C ILE A 44 0.62 -1.18 -11.44
N VAL A 45 -0.30 -1.33 -10.48
CA VAL A 45 -1.23 -0.25 -10.11
C VAL A 45 -0.49 0.92 -9.50
N THR A 46 0.50 0.66 -8.64
CA THR A 46 1.33 1.70 -8.02
C THR A 46 2.10 2.50 -9.07
N PHE A 47 2.77 1.83 -10.00
CA PHE A 47 3.53 2.49 -11.07
C PHE A 47 2.63 3.30 -12.00
N GLY A 48 1.45 2.76 -12.34
CA GLY A 48 0.45 3.47 -13.13
C GLY A 48 -0.04 4.75 -12.46
N ASN A 49 -0.30 4.70 -11.15
CA ASN A 49 -0.72 5.87 -10.37
C ASN A 49 0.38 6.94 -10.31
N ILE A 50 1.65 6.54 -10.13
CA ILE A 50 2.79 7.47 -10.17
C ILE A 50 2.85 8.17 -11.53
N ALA A 51 2.79 7.40 -12.62
CA ALA A 51 2.86 7.95 -13.98
C ALA A 51 1.75 8.95 -14.30
N VAL A 52 0.54 8.75 -13.75
CA VAL A 52 -0.64 9.57 -14.09
C VAL A 52 -0.81 10.77 -13.16
N HIS A 53 -0.49 10.62 -11.86
CA HIS A 53 -0.91 11.59 -10.83
C HIS A 53 0.21 12.45 -10.26
N THR A 54 1.49 12.07 -10.40
CA THR A 54 2.58 12.82 -9.75
C THR A 54 3.23 13.86 -10.67
N GLY A 55 3.01 13.78 -12.00
CA GLY A 55 3.72 14.62 -12.97
C GLY A 55 5.23 14.35 -13.05
N LYS A 56 5.76 13.42 -12.27
CA LYS A 56 7.18 13.04 -12.27
C LYS A 56 7.49 12.11 -13.44
N ILE A 57 8.70 12.19 -13.96
CA ILE A 57 9.20 11.26 -14.99
C ILE A 57 9.42 9.90 -14.31
N VAL A 58 8.67 8.90 -14.77
CA VAL A 58 8.80 7.53 -14.27
C VAL A 58 9.98 6.85 -14.96
N PRO A 59 10.96 6.29 -14.22
CA PRO A 59 12.08 5.57 -14.81
C PRO A 59 11.63 4.45 -15.76
N PRO A 60 12.27 4.27 -16.92
CA PRO A 60 11.92 3.20 -17.88
C PRO A 60 11.89 1.79 -17.25
N ALA A 61 12.73 1.54 -16.25
CA ALA A 61 12.76 0.29 -15.51
C ALA A 61 11.40 -0.08 -14.88
N PHE A 62 10.61 0.90 -14.42
CA PHE A 62 9.28 0.66 -13.86
C PHE A 62 8.29 0.19 -14.93
N ALA A 63 8.39 0.73 -16.15
CA ALA A 63 7.57 0.30 -17.27
C ALA A 63 7.92 -1.14 -17.68
N VAL A 64 9.20 -1.47 -17.79
CA VAL A 64 9.68 -2.82 -18.08
C VAL A 64 9.22 -3.81 -17.01
N GLN A 65 9.36 -3.45 -15.74
CA GLN A 65 8.93 -4.31 -14.63
C GLN A 65 7.40 -4.50 -14.63
N SER A 66 6.63 -3.46 -14.97
CA SER A 66 5.18 -3.58 -15.13
C SER A 66 4.80 -4.56 -16.24
N LEU A 67 5.52 -4.52 -17.37
CA LEU A 67 5.33 -5.47 -18.47
C LEU A 67 5.67 -6.90 -18.08
N LYS A 68 6.79 -7.12 -17.37
CA LYS A 68 7.14 -8.44 -16.81
C LYS A 68 6.06 -8.96 -15.87
N SER A 69 5.62 -8.13 -14.95
CA SER A 69 4.58 -8.49 -13.97
C SER A 69 3.24 -8.80 -14.65
N LEU A 70 2.87 -8.03 -15.68
CA LEU A 70 1.67 -8.29 -16.48
C LEU A 70 1.80 -9.59 -17.28
N PHE A 71 2.96 -9.86 -17.85
CA PHE A 71 3.22 -11.10 -18.57
C PHE A 71 3.06 -12.34 -17.65
N GLU A 72 3.62 -12.30 -16.45
CA GLU A 72 3.47 -13.38 -15.47
C GLU A 72 2.01 -13.55 -15.01
N PHE A 73 1.26 -12.45 -14.87
CA PHE A 73 -0.15 -12.53 -14.57
C PHE A 73 -0.95 -13.18 -15.71
N ILE A 74 -0.65 -12.81 -16.96
CA ILE A 74 -1.30 -13.44 -18.12
C ILE A 74 -0.92 -14.93 -18.22
N GLN A 75 0.31 -15.30 -17.94
CA GLN A 75 0.72 -16.70 -17.86
C GLN A 75 -0.02 -17.46 -16.76
N TRP A 76 -0.26 -16.82 -15.59
CA TRP A 76 -1.05 -17.43 -14.54
C TRP A 76 -2.51 -17.62 -14.98
N VAL A 77 -3.08 -16.69 -15.72
CA VAL A 77 -4.42 -16.83 -16.30
C VAL A 77 -4.47 -18.01 -17.27
N ASP A 78 -3.50 -18.10 -18.19
CA ASP A 78 -3.40 -19.22 -19.13
C ASP A 78 -3.14 -20.56 -18.42
N TYR A 79 -2.27 -20.58 -17.42
CA TYR A 79 -2.03 -21.73 -16.53
C TYR A 79 -3.31 -22.20 -15.85
N SER A 80 -4.10 -21.27 -15.31
CA SER A 80 -5.29 -21.61 -14.50
C SER A 80 -6.49 -22.01 -15.35
N TYR A 81 -6.73 -21.31 -16.46
CA TYR A 81 -7.97 -21.41 -17.25
C TYR A 81 -7.74 -21.92 -18.69
N GLY A 82 -6.53 -21.86 -19.20
CA GLY A 82 -6.20 -22.28 -20.56
C GLY A 82 -6.27 -23.79 -20.75
N SER A 83 -6.64 -24.22 -21.96
CA SER A 83 -6.69 -25.64 -22.36
C SER A 83 -5.31 -26.20 -22.70
N ASP A 84 -4.42 -25.36 -23.27
CA ASP A 84 -3.11 -25.77 -23.78
C ASP A 84 -2.03 -24.82 -23.27
N TYR A 85 -1.77 -24.88 -21.96
CA TYR A 85 -0.75 -24.04 -21.32
C TYR A 85 0.65 -24.48 -21.72
N GLN A 86 1.45 -23.53 -22.19
CA GLN A 86 2.87 -23.67 -22.42
C GLN A 86 3.63 -22.57 -21.65
N ALA A 87 4.54 -22.97 -20.79
CA ALA A 87 5.40 -22.02 -20.08
C ALA A 87 6.26 -21.21 -21.06
N ARG A 88 6.20 -19.89 -20.93
CA ARG A 88 6.95 -18.94 -21.78
C ARG A 88 7.82 -18.05 -20.91
N THR A 89 8.91 -17.54 -21.45
CA THR A 89 9.79 -16.57 -20.82
C THR A 89 9.53 -15.18 -21.39
N PHE A 90 9.64 -14.16 -20.55
CA PHE A 90 9.55 -12.78 -20.99
C PHE A 90 10.80 -12.39 -21.76
N ASP A 91 10.63 -11.84 -22.95
CA ASP A 91 11.73 -11.40 -23.83
C ASP A 91 11.74 -9.86 -23.92
N GLU A 92 12.67 -9.24 -23.20
CA GLU A 92 12.82 -7.77 -23.18
C GLU A 92 13.21 -7.20 -24.55
N GLN A 93 13.86 -7.97 -25.43
CA GLN A 93 14.29 -7.49 -26.75
C GLN A 93 13.10 -7.19 -27.67
N ARG A 94 11.94 -7.77 -27.36
CA ARG A 94 10.68 -7.54 -28.09
C ARG A 94 9.96 -6.25 -27.71
N ILE A 95 10.44 -5.52 -26.71
CA ILE A 95 9.85 -4.23 -26.32
C ILE A 95 10.14 -3.20 -27.42
N PRO A 96 9.11 -2.56 -28.02
CA PRO A 96 9.32 -1.53 -29.04
C PRO A 96 10.15 -0.36 -28.50
N LYS A 97 11.20 0.03 -29.20
CA LYS A 97 12.06 1.15 -28.81
C LYS A 97 11.58 2.50 -29.37
N THR A 98 10.50 2.49 -30.16
CA THR A 98 9.91 3.70 -30.78
C THR A 98 8.61 4.08 -30.07
N HIS A 99 8.43 5.36 -29.77
CA HIS A 99 7.16 5.94 -29.31
C HIS A 99 6.10 5.79 -30.42
N VAL A 100 5.16 4.88 -30.21
CA VAL A 100 3.90 4.91 -30.97
C VAL A 100 3.00 5.92 -30.26
N SER A 101 2.79 7.09 -30.88
CA SER A 101 1.78 8.04 -30.41
C SER A 101 0.42 7.36 -30.48
N LEU A 102 -0.22 7.12 -29.35
CA LEU A 102 -1.60 6.65 -29.29
C LEU A 102 -2.51 7.76 -29.82
N ASP A 103 -3.15 7.48 -30.94
CA ASP A 103 -4.12 8.40 -31.55
C ASP A 103 -5.42 8.39 -30.73
N MET A 104 -5.53 9.38 -29.83
CA MET A 104 -6.69 9.54 -28.92
C MET A 104 -8.02 9.74 -29.68
N GLN A 105 -7.99 10.19 -30.94
CA GLN A 105 -9.21 10.29 -31.76
C GLN A 105 -9.72 8.90 -32.17
N LYS A 106 -8.83 7.97 -32.47
CA LYS A 106 -9.22 6.57 -32.75
C LYS A 106 -9.80 5.86 -31.53
N ILE A 107 -9.29 6.15 -30.33
CA ILE A 107 -9.81 5.57 -29.10
C ILE A 107 -11.23 6.07 -28.82
N ARG A 108 -11.51 7.37 -28.98
CA ARG A 108 -12.86 7.95 -28.79
C ARG A 108 -13.86 7.48 -29.85
N ALA A 109 -13.42 7.27 -31.10
CA ALA A 109 -14.27 6.69 -32.13
C ALA A 109 -14.64 5.22 -31.84
N GLN A 110 -13.72 4.46 -31.24
CA GLN A 110 -14.00 3.10 -30.78
C GLN A 110 -14.93 3.04 -29.56
N GLU A 111 -14.85 3.99 -28.63
CA GLU A 111 -15.77 4.11 -27.49
C GLU A 111 -17.21 4.41 -27.94
N SER A 112 -17.40 5.23 -28.97
CA SER A 112 -18.73 5.53 -29.53
C SER A 112 -19.39 4.31 -30.21
N LEU A 113 -18.59 3.46 -30.85
CA LEU A 113 -19.06 2.19 -31.47
C LEU A 113 -19.43 1.12 -30.41
N LEU A 114 -18.88 1.21 -29.20
CA LEU A 114 -19.21 0.29 -28.10
C LEU A 114 -20.61 0.55 -27.53
N GLY A 115 -21.15 1.78 -27.64
CA GLY A 115 -22.50 2.13 -27.18
C GLY A 115 -23.64 1.51 -28.00
N GLU A 116 -23.38 1.06 -29.22
CA GLU A 116 -24.39 0.45 -30.09
C GLU A 116 -24.58 -1.07 -29.90
N LYS A 117 -23.77 -1.69 -29.01
CA LYS A 117 -23.72 -3.15 -28.85
C LYS A 117 -24.29 -3.69 -27.53
N ASP A 118 -25.07 -2.93 -26.81
CA ASP A 118 -25.58 -3.37 -25.49
C ASP A 118 -26.46 -4.63 -25.54
N ALA A 119 -27.23 -4.83 -26.58
CA ALA A 119 -28.07 -6.03 -26.74
C ALA A 119 -27.24 -7.30 -27.05
N GLU A 120 -26.11 -7.16 -27.75
CA GLU A 120 -25.20 -8.26 -28.04
C GLU A 120 -24.36 -8.63 -26.81
N ILE A 121 -24.05 -7.64 -25.99
CA ILE A 121 -23.35 -7.85 -24.70
C ILE A 121 -24.17 -8.70 -23.75
N GLU A 122 -25.48 -8.52 -23.67
CA GLU A 122 -26.35 -9.31 -22.78
C GLU A 122 -26.43 -10.77 -23.21
N ARG A 123 -26.53 -11.02 -24.52
CA ARG A 123 -26.50 -12.38 -25.08
C ARG A 123 -25.13 -13.05 -24.86
N LEU A 124 -24.03 -12.28 -24.99
CA LEU A 124 -22.70 -12.78 -24.73
C LEU A 124 -22.46 -13.05 -23.24
N ARG A 125 -23.10 -12.30 -22.33
CA ARG A 125 -23.08 -12.57 -20.89
C ARG A 125 -23.66 -13.91 -20.51
N GLN A 126 -24.77 -14.33 -21.15
CA GLN A 126 -25.34 -15.65 -20.93
C GLN A 126 -24.41 -16.77 -21.42
N GLN A 127 -23.77 -16.59 -22.56
CA GLN A 127 -22.77 -17.54 -23.06
C GLN A 127 -21.50 -17.56 -22.16
N LEU A 128 -21.13 -16.43 -21.61
CA LEU A 128 -20.02 -16.33 -20.65
C LEU A 128 -20.32 -17.06 -19.33
N ALA A 129 -21.56 -17.02 -18.84
CA ALA A 129 -21.96 -17.75 -17.64
C ALA A 129 -21.79 -19.27 -17.79
N GLU A 130 -22.18 -19.83 -18.95
CA GLU A 130 -21.97 -21.25 -19.25
C GLU A 130 -20.49 -21.63 -19.39
N LEU A 131 -19.68 -20.71 -19.94
CA LEU A 131 -18.24 -20.91 -20.05
C LEU A 131 -17.53 -20.78 -18.71
N ALA A 132 -18.05 -19.95 -17.78
CA ALA A 132 -17.43 -19.72 -16.47
C ALA A 132 -17.32 -21.02 -15.64
N ASP A 133 -18.34 -21.85 -15.64
CA ASP A 133 -18.31 -23.17 -14.97
C ASP A 133 -17.22 -24.08 -15.56
N LYS A 134 -17.10 -24.08 -16.89
CA LYS A 134 -16.07 -24.84 -17.62
C LYS A 134 -14.64 -24.36 -17.24
N TYR A 135 -14.43 -23.05 -17.21
CA TYR A 135 -13.11 -22.48 -16.85
C TYR A 135 -12.78 -22.66 -15.38
N THR A 136 -13.76 -22.51 -14.48
CA THR A 136 -13.56 -22.77 -13.05
C THR A 136 -13.15 -24.22 -12.81
N GLY A 137 -13.81 -25.17 -13.44
CA GLY A 137 -13.43 -26.59 -13.38
C GLY A 137 -12.05 -26.89 -14.01
N ALA A 138 -11.73 -26.21 -15.11
CA ALA A 138 -10.41 -26.32 -15.73
C ALA A 138 -9.30 -25.79 -14.84
N LYS A 139 -9.52 -24.64 -14.17
CA LYS A 139 -8.56 -24.06 -13.21
C LYS A 139 -8.17 -25.07 -12.11
N GLU A 140 -9.14 -25.71 -11.48
CA GLU A 140 -8.86 -26.68 -10.43
C GLU A 140 -8.03 -27.87 -10.94
N ARG A 141 -8.36 -28.43 -12.10
CA ARG A 141 -7.55 -29.50 -12.73
C ARG A 141 -6.15 -29.03 -13.08
N ASN A 142 -6.01 -27.83 -13.65
CA ASN A 142 -4.73 -27.27 -14.07
C ASN A 142 -3.81 -27.00 -12.86
N ARG A 143 -4.36 -26.51 -11.74
CA ARG A 143 -3.57 -26.30 -10.49
C ARG A 143 -3.01 -27.59 -9.93
N GLN A 144 -3.68 -28.73 -10.11
CA GLN A 144 -3.21 -30.03 -9.63
C GLN A 144 -2.13 -30.64 -10.53
N SER A 145 -2.15 -30.33 -11.83
CA SER A 145 -1.31 -31.00 -12.84
C SER A 145 -0.18 -30.14 -13.41
N ARG A 146 -0.13 -28.85 -13.09
CA ARG A 146 0.82 -27.89 -13.69
C ARG A 146 1.65 -27.15 -12.65
N THR A 147 2.86 -26.73 -13.04
CA THR A 147 3.72 -25.89 -12.24
C THR A 147 3.94 -24.56 -12.97
N ILE A 148 3.86 -23.45 -12.25
CA ILE A 148 4.18 -22.13 -12.75
C ILE A 148 5.44 -21.62 -12.03
N THR A 149 6.43 -21.15 -12.80
CA THR A 149 7.65 -20.53 -12.29
C THR A 149 7.53 -19.02 -12.40
N MET A 150 7.85 -18.31 -11.32
CA MET A 150 7.87 -16.85 -11.26
C MET A 150 9.28 -16.40 -10.88
N GLU A 151 9.72 -15.28 -11.45
CA GLU A 151 10.99 -14.66 -11.11
C GLU A 151 10.94 -14.12 -9.68
N ASP A 152 11.84 -14.62 -8.81
CA ASP A 152 12.05 -14.07 -7.46
C ASP A 152 13.06 -12.93 -7.54
N LEU A 153 12.59 -11.74 -7.13
CA LEU A 153 13.41 -10.54 -7.17
C LEU A 153 14.43 -10.55 -6.02
N SER A 154 15.67 -10.16 -6.34
CA SER A 154 16.68 -9.89 -5.32
C SER A 154 16.23 -8.77 -4.37
N GLU A 155 16.83 -8.68 -3.18
CA GLU A 155 16.57 -7.59 -2.23
C GLU A 155 16.88 -6.23 -2.85
N PHE A 156 17.99 -6.13 -3.58
CA PHE A 156 18.36 -4.93 -4.32
C PHE A 156 17.31 -4.54 -5.37
N SER A 157 16.83 -5.49 -6.19
CA SER A 157 15.79 -5.21 -7.18
C SER A 157 14.47 -4.83 -6.53
N THR A 158 14.14 -5.43 -5.37
CA THR A 158 12.95 -5.07 -4.59
C THR A 158 13.02 -3.62 -4.12
N ARG A 159 14.18 -3.18 -3.60
CA ARG A 159 14.41 -1.78 -3.20
C ARG A 159 14.25 -0.85 -4.39
N LYS A 160 15.06 -1.04 -5.43
CA LYS A 160 15.14 -0.15 -6.59
C LYS A 160 13.84 -0.01 -7.38
N ILE A 161 12.98 -1.03 -7.38
CA ILE A 161 11.77 -1.02 -8.21
C ILE A 161 10.54 -0.65 -7.39
N TYR A 162 10.34 -1.28 -6.23
CA TYR A 162 9.09 -1.14 -5.48
C TYR A 162 9.17 -0.09 -4.37
N ILE A 163 10.31 -0.01 -3.67
CA ILE A 163 10.44 0.93 -2.54
C ILE A 163 10.71 2.34 -3.07
N ASP A 164 11.61 2.48 -4.05
CA ASP A 164 11.84 3.77 -4.70
C ASP A 164 10.54 4.33 -5.31
N ALA A 165 9.74 3.47 -5.95
CA ALA A 165 8.44 3.86 -6.49
C ALA A 165 7.46 4.32 -5.40
N MET A 166 7.44 3.67 -4.23
CA MET A 166 6.59 4.12 -3.11
C MET A 166 7.05 5.49 -2.58
N LEU A 167 8.34 5.73 -2.47
CA LEU A 167 8.90 7.00 -2.02
C LEU A 167 8.59 8.12 -3.01
N LEU A 168 8.84 7.92 -4.31
CA LEU A 168 8.49 8.86 -5.37
C LEU A 168 6.99 9.19 -5.38
N GLY A 169 6.13 8.20 -5.16
CA GLY A 169 4.68 8.39 -5.09
C GLY A 169 4.20 9.17 -3.86
N MET A 170 5.09 9.44 -2.90
CA MET A 170 4.86 10.25 -1.71
C MET A 170 5.70 11.55 -1.69
N ASP A 171 6.14 11.97 -2.88
CA ASP A 171 6.89 13.21 -3.13
C ASP A 171 8.26 13.29 -2.43
N TRP A 172 8.90 12.12 -2.18
CA TRP A 172 10.28 12.08 -1.74
C TRP A 172 11.24 12.26 -2.92
N GLU A 173 12.29 13.07 -2.73
CA GLU A 173 13.35 13.25 -3.71
C GLU A 173 14.49 12.27 -3.43
N LEU A 174 14.66 11.27 -4.33
CA LEU A 174 15.63 10.18 -4.15
C LEU A 174 17.05 10.56 -4.58
N GLU A 175 17.19 11.47 -5.54
CA GLU A 175 18.46 11.83 -6.18
C GLU A 175 18.55 13.35 -6.37
N GLY A 176 19.77 13.86 -6.47
CA GLY A 176 20.05 15.28 -6.71
C GLY A 176 20.46 16.07 -5.47
N PRO A 177 20.74 17.37 -5.64
CA PRO A 177 21.24 18.22 -4.54
C PRO A 177 20.20 18.44 -3.43
N ASP A 178 18.92 18.32 -3.76
CA ASP A 178 17.80 18.50 -2.81
C ASP A 178 17.26 17.15 -2.30
N SER A 179 18.02 16.06 -2.48
CA SER A 179 17.62 14.72 -2.02
C SER A 179 17.39 14.73 -0.50
N ASP A 180 16.23 14.28 -0.12
CA ASP A 180 15.82 14.09 1.29
C ASP A 180 15.76 12.61 1.69
N VAL A 181 16.37 11.76 0.86
CA VAL A 181 16.49 10.32 1.07
C VAL A 181 17.94 9.89 0.94
N SER A 182 18.50 9.32 1.99
CA SER A 182 19.79 8.62 1.91
C SER A 182 19.57 7.13 1.74
N GLN A 183 20.23 6.55 0.74
CA GLN A 183 20.24 5.10 0.50
C GLN A 183 21.53 4.50 1.07
N GLU A 184 21.43 3.26 1.64
CA GLU A 184 22.56 2.55 2.25
C GLU A 184 23.35 3.45 3.23
N TYR A 185 22.61 4.16 4.09
CA TYR A 185 23.17 5.13 5.01
C TYR A 185 23.97 4.44 6.11
N GLU A 186 25.26 4.79 6.25
CA GLU A 186 26.12 4.26 7.31
C GLU A 186 25.66 4.75 8.69
N VAL A 187 25.31 3.83 9.55
CA VAL A 187 24.91 4.06 10.95
C VAL A 187 26.01 3.52 11.86
N GLU A 188 26.57 4.40 12.68
CA GLU A 188 27.62 4.08 13.67
C GLU A 188 27.03 3.87 15.06
N GLY A 189 27.78 3.19 15.93
CA GLY A 189 27.39 2.98 17.33
C GLY A 189 26.46 1.79 17.57
N MET A 190 26.41 0.84 16.63
CA MET A 190 25.57 -0.35 16.75
C MET A 190 26.11 -1.34 17.77
N ALA A 191 25.53 -1.38 18.95
CA ALA A 191 25.90 -2.33 20.00
C ALA A 191 25.69 -3.79 19.53
N GLY A 192 26.71 -4.64 19.75
CA GLY A 192 26.64 -6.06 19.40
C GLY A 192 26.92 -6.41 17.94
N VAL A 193 27.28 -5.44 17.10
CA VAL A 193 27.66 -5.65 15.70
C VAL A 193 29.18 -5.51 15.56
N PRO A 194 29.91 -6.44 14.89
CA PRO A 194 31.32 -6.29 14.61
C PRO A 194 31.61 -4.97 13.89
N GLY A 195 32.56 -4.20 14.39
CA GLY A 195 32.91 -2.87 13.86
C GLY A 195 31.95 -1.77 14.25
N GLN A 196 30.88 -2.05 14.99
CA GLN A 196 29.83 -1.11 15.45
C GLN A 196 29.19 -0.27 14.33
N LYS A 197 29.20 -0.77 13.11
CA LYS A 197 28.63 -0.11 11.93
C LYS A 197 27.55 -0.97 11.28
N GLY A 198 26.55 -0.31 10.71
CA GLY A 198 25.53 -0.94 9.89
C GLY A 198 25.10 0.01 8.77
N TYR A 199 24.31 -0.49 7.84
CA TYR A 199 23.82 0.27 6.72
C TYR A 199 22.30 0.19 6.69
N ALA A 200 21.63 1.32 6.95
CA ALA A 200 20.20 1.42 6.82
C ALA A 200 19.84 1.52 5.33
N ASP A 201 18.92 0.70 4.85
CA ASP A 201 18.54 0.70 3.44
C ASP A 201 18.10 2.08 2.96
N TYR A 202 17.26 2.78 3.78
CA TYR A 202 16.93 4.19 3.55
C TYR A 202 16.80 4.94 4.87
N VAL A 203 17.26 6.19 4.87
CA VAL A 203 16.96 7.20 5.90
C VAL A 203 16.23 8.36 5.23
N LEU A 204 15.07 8.72 5.76
CA LEU A 204 14.23 9.81 5.25
C LEU A 204 14.44 11.04 6.16
N TRP A 205 14.77 12.17 5.55
CA TRP A 205 15.17 13.38 6.26
C TRP A 205 14.09 14.46 6.26
N GLY A 206 13.97 15.15 7.38
CA GLY A 206 13.14 16.34 7.52
C GLY A 206 13.80 17.59 6.94
N ARG A 207 13.02 18.65 6.81
CA ARG A 207 13.53 19.95 6.37
C ARG A 207 14.56 20.55 7.31
N ASP A 208 14.57 20.12 8.56
CA ASP A 208 15.53 20.52 9.60
C ASP A 208 16.82 19.68 9.61
N GLY A 209 16.99 18.78 8.63
CA GLY A 209 18.12 17.87 8.53
C GLY A 209 18.14 16.74 9.55
N LYS A 210 17.03 16.51 10.27
CA LYS A 210 16.91 15.40 11.22
C LYS A 210 16.21 14.20 10.60
N PRO A 211 16.53 12.97 11.07
CA PRO A 211 15.94 11.76 10.51
C PRO A 211 14.47 11.64 10.92
N LEU A 212 13.57 11.57 9.94
CA LEU A 212 12.14 11.34 10.15
C LEU A 212 11.80 9.85 10.21
N ALA A 213 12.43 9.05 9.34
CA ALA A 213 12.17 7.62 9.29
C ALA A 213 13.41 6.82 8.86
N VAL A 214 13.45 5.57 9.33
CA VAL A 214 14.31 4.50 8.81
C VAL A 214 13.43 3.51 8.08
N VAL A 215 13.84 3.08 6.89
CA VAL A 215 13.18 2.03 6.14
C VAL A 215 14.13 0.87 5.97
N GLU A 216 13.74 -0.30 6.43
CA GLU A 216 14.45 -1.56 6.27
C GLU A 216 13.75 -2.43 5.24
N ALA A 217 14.47 -2.80 4.20
CA ALA A 217 13.96 -3.60 3.10
C ALA A 217 14.25 -5.10 3.30
N LYS A 218 13.38 -5.93 2.77
CA LYS A 218 13.58 -7.38 2.67
C LYS A 218 13.24 -7.87 1.27
N LYS A 219 13.73 -9.05 0.90
CA LYS A 219 13.37 -9.69 -0.37
C LYS A 219 11.85 -9.79 -0.51
N ALA A 220 11.36 -9.66 -1.74
CA ALA A 220 9.94 -9.69 -2.07
C ALA A 220 9.20 -10.93 -1.54
N CYS A 221 9.87 -12.08 -1.46
CA CYS A 221 9.31 -13.33 -0.95
C CYS A 221 9.38 -13.48 0.59
N LYS A 222 10.08 -12.58 1.31
CA LYS A 222 10.24 -12.67 2.78
C LYS A 222 9.23 -11.83 3.54
N ASP A 223 8.97 -12.26 4.78
CA ASP A 223 8.20 -11.47 5.73
C ASP A 223 8.99 -10.20 6.12
N PRO A 224 8.45 -8.99 5.86
CA PRO A 224 9.12 -7.75 6.23
C PRO A 224 9.36 -7.59 7.74
N ASN A 225 8.61 -8.28 8.59
CA ASN A 225 8.81 -8.23 10.04
C ASN A 225 10.18 -8.74 10.50
N THR A 226 10.87 -9.53 9.68
CA THR A 226 12.23 -9.99 9.98
C THR A 226 13.25 -8.85 10.10
N GLY A 227 12.98 -7.67 9.51
CA GLY A 227 13.81 -6.46 9.61
C GLY A 227 13.55 -5.58 10.84
N ARG A 228 12.56 -5.91 11.67
CA ARG A 228 12.10 -5.05 12.77
C ARG A 228 13.19 -4.72 13.79
N THR A 229 13.95 -5.72 14.23
CA THR A 229 15.04 -5.53 15.21
C THR A 229 16.14 -4.65 14.63
N GLN A 230 16.48 -4.84 13.37
CA GLN A 230 17.50 -4.07 12.67
C GLN A 230 17.08 -2.60 12.50
N ALA A 231 15.84 -2.36 12.05
CA ALA A 231 15.29 -1.00 11.97
C ALA A 231 15.29 -0.28 13.33
N LYS A 232 15.00 -1.02 14.42
CA LYS A 232 15.05 -0.45 15.77
C LYS A 232 16.47 -0.05 16.18
N LEU A 233 17.46 -0.89 15.93
CA LEU A 233 18.86 -0.57 16.24
C LEU A 233 19.33 0.66 15.48
N TYR A 234 18.98 0.80 14.21
CA TYR A 234 19.27 2.01 13.43
C TYR A 234 18.59 3.25 14.02
N ALA A 235 17.33 3.13 14.41
CA ALA A 235 16.60 4.23 15.03
C ALA A 235 17.23 4.65 16.37
N ASP A 236 17.70 3.69 17.19
CA ASP A 236 18.40 3.95 18.45
C ASP A 236 19.69 4.77 18.21
N CYS A 237 20.50 4.37 17.22
CA CYS A 237 21.75 5.08 16.88
C CYS A 237 21.50 6.47 16.29
N LEU A 238 20.51 6.61 15.41
CA LEU A 238 20.15 7.91 14.82
C LEU A 238 19.57 8.87 15.87
N GLU A 239 18.77 8.37 16.83
CA GLU A 239 18.30 9.19 17.96
C GLU A 239 19.48 9.74 18.78
N LEU A 240 20.48 8.92 19.07
CA LEU A 240 21.68 9.36 19.80
C LEU A 240 22.47 10.41 19.03
N ARG A 241 22.59 10.25 17.71
CA ARG A 241 23.38 11.16 16.86
C ARG A 241 22.68 12.49 16.57
N PHE A 242 21.39 12.48 16.31
CA PHE A 242 20.63 13.63 15.83
C PHE A 242 19.66 14.22 16.86
N GLY A 243 19.51 13.59 18.03
CA GLY A 243 18.58 14.03 19.07
C GLY A 243 17.09 13.87 18.70
N GLN A 244 16.80 13.16 17.60
CA GLN A 244 15.44 12.88 17.14
C GLN A 244 15.29 11.41 16.82
N ARG A 245 14.31 10.77 17.45
CA ARG A 245 13.98 9.37 17.15
C ARG A 245 13.19 9.26 15.88
N PRO A 246 13.73 8.65 14.80
CA PRO A 246 12.95 8.39 13.62
C PRO A 246 11.88 7.35 13.88
N VAL A 247 10.81 7.35 13.08
CA VAL A 247 9.90 6.21 12.99
C VAL A 247 10.53 5.12 12.13
N MET A 248 9.99 3.92 12.21
CA MET A 248 10.54 2.77 11.52
C MET A 248 9.54 2.19 10.53
N PHE A 249 10.02 1.88 9.32
CA PHE A 249 9.30 1.07 8.35
C PHE A 249 10.08 -0.19 8.06
N THR A 250 9.37 -1.31 7.94
CA THR A 250 9.90 -2.54 7.39
C THR A 250 9.05 -2.94 6.19
N THR A 251 9.67 -3.28 5.07
CA THR A 251 8.94 -3.57 3.84
C THR A 251 9.66 -4.61 2.98
N ASN A 252 8.88 -5.40 2.23
CA ASN A 252 9.38 -6.25 1.16
C ASN A 252 8.96 -5.73 -0.23
N GLY A 253 8.59 -4.45 -0.31
CA GLY A 253 8.09 -3.80 -1.52
C GLY A 253 6.58 -3.99 -1.74
N PHE A 254 5.96 -4.99 -1.14
CA PHE A 254 4.53 -5.29 -1.27
C PHE A 254 3.76 -5.06 0.02
N ASP A 255 4.30 -5.54 1.11
CA ASP A 255 3.77 -5.34 2.45
C ASP A 255 4.67 -4.38 3.21
N THR A 256 4.07 -3.35 3.81
CA THR A 256 4.78 -2.32 4.56
C THR A 256 4.22 -2.27 5.97
N PHE A 257 5.10 -2.29 6.95
CA PHE A 257 4.77 -2.12 8.36
C PHE A 257 5.40 -0.83 8.88
N PHE A 258 4.62 -0.09 9.61
CA PHE A 258 4.99 1.15 10.28
C PHE A 258 5.10 0.90 11.78
N TRP A 259 6.13 1.44 12.40
CA TRP A 259 6.32 1.41 13.83
C TRP A 259 6.85 2.73 14.36
N ASP A 260 6.06 3.38 15.18
CA ASP A 260 6.48 4.46 16.07
C ASP A 260 6.48 3.91 17.50
N ASP A 261 7.64 3.50 18.02
CA ASP A 261 7.75 2.88 19.34
C ASP A 261 7.52 3.87 20.51
N LYS A 262 7.52 5.17 20.25
CA LYS A 262 7.05 6.21 21.20
C LYS A 262 5.52 6.38 21.14
N GLY A 263 4.90 6.01 20.02
CA GLY A 263 3.46 6.21 19.75
C GLY A 263 2.58 4.96 19.87
N GLY A 264 3.15 3.76 19.83
CA GLY A 264 2.39 2.51 19.93
C GLY A 264 2.98 1.32 19.18
N PRO A 265 2.22 0.21 19.09
CA PRO A 265 2.67 -1.01 18.45
C PRO A 265 2.81 -0.88 16.95
N GLN A 266 3.64 -1.74 16.37
CA GLN A 266 3.78 -1.88 14.93
C GLN A 266 2.44 -2.23 14.28
N ARG A 267 2.18 -1.65 13.10
CA ARG A 267 0.96 -1.92 12.31
C ARG A 267 1.26 -1.96 10.82
N LYS A 268 0.46 -2.73 10.08
CA LYS A 268 0.51 -2.75 8.63
C LYS A 268 -0.07 -1.44 8.07
N VAL A 269 0.59 -0.88 7.07
CA VAL A 269 0.18 0.33 6.34
C VAL A 269 0.20 0.08 4.85
N SER A 270 -0.50 0.91 4.09
CA SER A 270 -0.59 0.76 2.63
C SER A 270 0.69 1.21 1.90
N ARG A 271 1.44 2.15 2.51
CA ARG A 271 2.64 2.77 1.91
C ARG A 271 3.49 3.46 2.97
N ILE A 272 4.71 3.86 2.61
CA ILE A 272 5.53 4.80 3.38
C ILE A 272 4.85 6.18 3.33
N PHE A 273 4.93 6.93 4.41
CA PHE A 273 4.24 8.21 4.55
C PHE A 273 5.01 9.37 3.89
N SER A 274 4.31 10.47 3.58
CA SER A 274 4.93 11.70 3.09
C SER A 274 5.80 12.36 4.16
N LYS A 275 6.70 13.27 3.74
CA LYS A 275 7.52 14.08 4.65
C LYS A 275 6.66 14.83 5.66
N THR A 276 5.64 15.52 5.18
CA THR A 276 4.73 16.29 6.03
C THR A 276 4.00 15.42 7.06
N ASP A 277 3.58 14.21 6.68
CA ASP A 277 2.92 13.30 7.63
C ASP A 277 3.90 12.80 8.69
N LEU A 278 5.14 12.50 8.31
CA LEU A 278 6.18 12.08 9.26
C LEU A 278 6.57 13.21 10.22
N GLU A 279 6.75 14.44 9.71
CA GLU A 279 6.99 15.62 10.54
C GLU A 279 5.87 15.79 11.58
N ARG A 280 4.61 15.71 11.18
CA ARG A 280 3.46 15.77 12.10
C ARG A 280 3.42 14.62 13.12
N ILE A 281 3.83 13.41 12.74
CA ILE A 281 3.90 12.27 13.67
C ILE A 281 4.95 12.55 14.75
N ILE A 282 6.12 13.07 14.39
CA ILE A 282 7.19 13.37 15.33
C ILE A 282 6.81 14.56 16.21
N GLU A 283 6.29 15.64 15.64
CA GLU A 283 5.83 16.81 16.37
C GLU A 283 4.77 16.45 17.43
N ARG A 284 3.85 15.56 17.10
CA ARG A 284 2.84 15.09 18.07
C ARG A 284 3.39 14.40 19.30
N ARG A 285 4.61 13.85 19.25
CA ARG A 285 5.22 13.25 20.46
C ARG A 285 5.45 14.26 21.57
N THR A 286 5.67 15.52 21.22
CA THR A 286 5.91 16.62 22.16
C THR A 286 4.73 17.59 22.30
N SER A 287 3.87 17.69 21.26
CA SER A 287 2.75 18.65 21.23
C SER A 287 1.40 18.07 21.69
N ARG A 288 1.35 16.77 22.01
CA ARG A 288 0.12 16.16 22.53
C ARG A 288 -0.28 16.78 23.86
N LEU A 289 -1.51 17.26 23.93
CA LEU A 289 -2.12 17.72 25.16
C LEU A 289 -2.85 16.57 25.88
N PRO A 290 -2.85 16.55 27.23
CA PRO A 290 -3.68 15.62 27.98
C PRO A 290 -5.15 15.77 27.57
N LEU A 291 -5.81 14.67 27.17
CA LEU A 291 -7.20 14.72 26.69
C LEU A 291 -8.18 15.21 27.75
N GLU A 292 -7.85 14.99 29.02
CA GLU A 292 -8.64 15.48 30.16
C GLU A 292 -8.65 17.02 30.24
N SER A 293 -7.61 17.69 29.73
CA SER A 293 -7.52 19.16 29.72
C SER A 293 -8.31 19.80 28.58
N ILE A 294 -8.79 19.03 27.61
CA ILE A 294 -9.49 19.52 26.44
C ILE A 294 -10.98 19.70 26.77
N THR A 295 -11.47 20.92 26.67
CA THR A 295 -12.91 21.21 26.88
C THR A 295 -13.73 20.68 25.68
N ILE A 296 -14.78 19.92 25.97
CA ILE A 296 -15.75 19.48 24.96
C ILE A 296 -16.58 20.68 24.52
N SER A 297 -16.70 20.91 23.21
CA SER A 297 -17.48 22.03 22.67
C SER A 297 -18.99 21.81 22.82
N ASN A 298 -19.65 22.66 23.60
CA ASN A 298 -21.11 22.65 23.74
C ASN A 298 -21.84 22.99 22.43
N ALA A 299 -21.17 23.66 21.49
CA ALA A 299 -21.72 23.95 20.18
C ALA A 299 -21.90 22.68 19.33
N ILE A 300 -21.03 21.66 19.56
CA ILE A 300 -21.11 20.36 18.86
C ILE A 300 -22.00 19.40 19.67
N THR A 301 -21.75 19.25 20.98
CA THR A 301 -22.48 18.34 21.85
C THR A 301 -22.80 19.02 23.21
N ASP A 302 -24.08 19.19 23.50
CA ASP A 302 -24.59 19.83 24.71
C ASP A 302 -25.18 18.84 25.73
N ARG A 303 -25.47 17.60 25.32
CA ARG A 303 -26.11 16.59 26.16
C ARG A 303 -25.10 15.88 27.05
N TYR A 304 -25.38 15.79 28.33
CA TYR A 304 -24.51 15.25 29.35
C TYR A 304 -23.99 13.84 29.03
N TYR A 305 -24.86 12.96 28.52
CA TYR A 305 -24.49 11.57 28.23
C TYR A 305 -23.54 11.47 27.01
N GLN A 306 -23.62 12.39 26.02
CA GLN A 306 -22.68 12.46 24.91
C GLN A 306 -21.33 12.91 25.42
N GLN A 307 -21.27 13.92 26.28
CA GLN A 307 -20.03 14.41 26.89
C GLN A 307 -19.40 13.34 27.80
N ALA A 308 -20.21 12.62 28.58
CA ALA A 308 -19.73 11.50 29.40
C ALA A 308 -19.11 10.38 28.54
N ALA A 309 -19.77 10.03 27.44
CA ALA A 309 -19.25 9.03 26.52
C ALA A 309 -17.90 9.47 25.89
N ILE A 310 -17.77 10.74 25.48
CA ILE A 310 -16.53 11.30 24.93
C ILE A 310 -15.43 11.27 26.00
N ARG A 311 -15.70 11.70 27.23
CA ARG A 311 -14.72 11.65 28.34
C ARG A 311 -14.24 10.23 28.61
N SER A 312 -15.15 9.26 28.67
CA SER A 312 -14.80 7.85 28.87
C SER A 312 -13.89 7.32 27.78
N VAL A 313 -14.15 7.65 26.50
CA VAL A 313 -13.27 7.28 25.39
C VAL A 313 -11.91 7.97 25.52
N CYS A 314 -11.86 9.25 25.87
CA CYS A 314 -10.61 9.98 26.05
C CYS A 314 -9.75 9.38 27.18
N GLU A 315 -10.35 9.01 28.31
CA GLU A 315 -9.68 8.34 29.43
C GLU A 315 -9.08 6.99 28.99
N GLU A 316 -9.83 6.19 28.24
CA GLU A 316 -9.34 4.91 27.74
C GLU A 316 -8.21 5.09 26.71
N ILE A 317 -8.28 6.13 25.85
CA ILE A 317 -7.17 6.48 24.93
C ILE A 317 -5.94 6.86 25.73
N SER A 318 -6.08 7.66 26.81
CA SER A 318 -4.96 8.03 27.69
C SER A 318 -4.32 6.81 28.37
N ARG A 319 -5.08 5.74 28.60
CA ARG A 319 -4.58 4.43 29.11
C ARG A 319 -3.99 3.54 28.00
N GLY A 320 -3.98 4.00 26.74
CA GLY A 320 -3.43 3.25 25.61
C GLY A 320 -4.41 2.30 24.92
N VAL A 321 -5.68 2.28 25.28
CA VAL A 321 -6.72 1.49 24.61
C VAL A 321 -6.99 2.11 23.23
N ARG A 322 -7.04 1.28 22.18
CA ARG A 322 -7.12 1.76 20.79
C ARG A 322 -8.42 1.40 20.07
N LYS A 323 -9.28 0.59 20.69
CA LYS A 323 -10.56 0.17 20.10
C LYS A 323 -11.66 0.45 21.11
N HIS A 324 -12.66 1.20 20.69
CA HIS A 324 -13.76 1.63 21.54
C HIS A 324 -15.09 1.26 20.87
N LEU A 325 -16.06 0.84 21.65
CA LEU A 325 -17.42 0.58 21.21
C LEU A 325 -18.38 1.52 21.95
N LEU A 326 -19.03 2.40 21.21
CA LEU A 326 -20.11 3.25 21.71
C LEU A 326 -21.46 2.72 21.21
N VAL A 327 -22.30 2.26 22.13
CA VAL A 327 -23.67 1.81 21.81
C VAL A 327 -24.64 2.92 22.14
N MET A 328 -25.32 3.45 21.14
CA MET A 328 -26.25 4.58 21.27
C MET A 328 -27.51 4.30 20.45
N ALA A 329 -28.67 4.61 21.02
CA ALA A 329 -29.99 4.46 20.38
C ALA A 329 -30.13 5.39 19.15
N THR A 330 -31.09 5.09 18.28
CA THR A 330 -31.41 5.95 17.13
C THR A 330 -31.92 7.31 17.64
N GLY A 331 -31.51 8.41 17.00
CA GLY A 331 -31.91 9.77 17.39
C GLY A 331 -31.13 10.38 18.55
N THR A 332 -30.25 9.65 19.23
CA THR A 332 -29.45 10.16 20.36
C THR A 332 -28.23 11.00 19.97
N GLY A 333 -28.00 11.22 18.66
CA GLY A 333 -26.92 12.07 18.16
C GLY A 333 -25.58 11.37 18.00
N LYS A 334 -25.55 10.10 17.55
CA LYS A 334 -24.32 9.33 17.28
C LYS A 334 -23.29 10.11 16.46
N THR A 335 -23.73 10.72 15.36
CA THR A 335 -22.85 11.50 14.46
C THR A 335 -22.27 12.74 15.17
N ARG A 336 -23.08 13.44 15.99
CA ARG A 336 -22.59 14.59 16.78
C ARG A 336 -21.57 14.18 17.83
N THR A 337 -21.79 13.04 18.51
CA THR A 337 -20.85 12.49 19.48
C THR A 337 -19.52 12.12 18.79
N ALA A 338 -19.58 11.48 17.63
CA ALA A 338 -18.38 11.16 16.86
C ALA A 338 -17.64 12.43 16.39
N ALA A 339 -18.35 13.41 15.84
CA ALA A 339 -17.76 14.68 15.42
C ALA A 339 -17.11 15.44 16.60
N SER A 340 -17.73 15.45 17.75
CA SER A 340 -17.19 16.09 18.96
C SER A 340 -15.97 15.35 19.52
N LEU A 341 -15.95 14.00 19.44
CA LEU A 341 -14.75 13.22 19.79
C LEU A 341 -13.59 13.54 18.85
N VAL A 342 -13.85 13.62 17.55
CA VAL A 342 -12.86 14.01 16.53
C VAL A 342 -12.32 15.42 16.83
N ASP A 343 -13.17 16.39 17.16
CA ASP A 343 -12.77 17.75 17.54
C ASP A 343 -11.82 17.75 18.75
N VAL A 344 -12.17 17.02 19.81
CA VAL A 344 -11.33 16.90 21.02
C VAL A 344 -9.98 16.26 20.68
N LEU A 345 -9.95 15.16 19.94
CA LEU A 345 -8.72 14.46 19.56
C LEU A 345 -7.83 15.29 18.63
N SER A 346 -8.44 16.07 17.74
CA SER A 346 -7.73 16.97 16.83
C SER A 346 -7.08 18.13 17.58
N ARG A 347 -7.84 18.82 18.45
CA ARG A 347 -7.31 19.92 19.28
C ARG A 347 -6.26 19.45 20.28
N GLY A 348 -6.34 18.21 20.74
CA GLY A 348 -5.34 17.58 21.59
C GLY A 348 -4.12 17.04 20.82
N HIS A 349 -4.05 17.20 19.50
CA HIS A 349 -3.00 16.68 18.63
C HIS A 349 -2.84 15.15 18.68
N HIS A 350 -3.94 14.41 18.99
CA HIS A 350 -3.94 12.93 19.00
C HIS A 350 -4.22 12.32 17.63
N ILE A 351 -4.85 13.04 16.71
CA ILE A 351 -5.14 12.62 15.35
C ILE A 351 -4.77 13.71 14.34
N THR A 352 -4.47 13.33 13.10
CA THR A 352 -4.19 14.25 11.98
C THR A 352 -5.20 14.14 10.85
N ASN A 353 -5.73 12.93 10.63
CA ASN A 353 -6.68 12.63 9.55
C ASN A 353 -7.86 11.85 10.12
N VAL A 354 -9.04 12.09 9.59
CA VAL A 354 -10.30 11.46 9.99
C VAL A 354 -10.92 10.74 8.80
#